data_11bdda857f342f43dae0ff1017ecdc43
#
_entry.id   11bdda857f342f43dae0ff1017ecdc43
#
_cell.length_a   1.000
_cell.length_b   1.000
_cell.length_c   1.000
_cell.angle_alpha   90.00
_cell.angle_beta   90.00
_cell.angle_gamma   90.00
#
_symmetry.space_group_name_H-M   'P 1'
#
loop_
_entity.id
_entity.type
_entity.pdbx_description
1 polymer ?
#
loop_
_entity_poly.entity_id
_entity_poly.type
_entity_poly.pdbx_seq_one_letter_code
_entity_poly.pdbx_strand_id
1 'polypeptide(L)'
;MPQRYLLLVVVLFFAPFITLAQVKTGDKAPEIHITNWIKNAPQSKDLSGKFIVIDFWATWCAPCLESVPHMNNLANKNKARTNLVFLSITDEKEGIVKALLNRVDFSSTVVSDETRQTFDDFNIKDIPFCVVIDDKNIIRWAGNPGDLTNEIISDILDGRVTSPVVTTIIPSAPTKAEKMYEALTNRYATYYKDQDLPEYFNMTLSLFQVSRTFINQHSDSYYNELLISDGLAYRLSTFLDIAENQVILPDRIAKSYISYCYKSQRKIEAKQVLKAILNHLNVEYTVSDSLMDAIQLEVVDKKILKKFVTDLPHISRNSFSASYAAIDNQRFHLLARAIQAQFQKVVVTKKDNILDDKMSLTIKVDNIQNMIDSFNAYGIKATLVKQKVPVYRFTEKR
;
A
#
# COMPACT_ATOMS: atom_id res chain seq x y z
N MET A 1 -55.84 -32.14 39.30
CA MET A 1 -55.48 -30.94 38.51
C MET A 1 -54.24 -31.29 37.65
N PRO A 2 -54.31 -31.38 36.30
CA PRO A 2 -53.19 -31.72 35.49
C PRO A 2 -52.41 -30.45 35.12
N GLN A 3 -51.10 -30.47 35.36
CA GLN A 3 -50.11 -29.47 35.03
C GLN A 3 -49.85 -29.49 33.51
N ARG A 4 -50.17 -28.37 32.83
CA ARG A 4 -49.88 -28.14 31.41
C ARG A 4 -48.44 -27.70 31.27
N TYR A 5 -47.57 -28.52 30.67
CA TYR A 5 -46.25 -28.13 30.24
C TYR A 5 -46.35 -27.33 28.92
N LEU A 6 -45.99 -26.06 28.98
CA LEU A 6 -45.86 -25.18 27.82
C LEU A 6 -44.50 -25.44 27.18
N LEU A 7 -44.47 -26.17 26.07
CA LEU A 7 -43.28 -26.38 25.25
C LEU A 7 -42.98 -25.10 24.46
N LEU A 8 -41.97 -24.36 24.90
CA LEU A 8 -41.43 -23.20 24.22
C LEU A 8 -40.51 -23.69 23.09
N VAL A 9 -41.00 -23.72 21.82
CA VAL A 9 -40.20 -24.03 20.64
C VAL A 9 -39.41 -22.77 20.30
N VAL A 10 -38.11 -22.76 20.66
CA VAL A 10 -37.15 -21.73 20.21
C VAL A 10 -36.75 -22.06 18.77
N VAL A 11 -37.39 -21.39 17.82
CA VAL A 11 -36.92 -21.42 16.40
C VAL A 11 -35.71 -20.55 16.28
N LEU A 12 -34.51 -21.16 16.33
CA LEU A 12 -33.25 -20.54 15.98
C LEU A 12 -33.24 -20.25 14.46
N PHE A 13 -33.51 -19.01 14.09
CA PHE A 13 -33.25 -18.53 12.74
C PHE A 13 -31.73 -18.57 12.50
N PHE A 14 -31.26 -19.65 11.91
CA PHE A 14 -29.94 -19.68 11.24
C PHE A 14 -30.06 -18.81 9.97
N ALA A 15 -29.84 -17.51 10.09
CA ALA A 15 -29.55 -16.71 8.93
C ALA A 15 -28.17 -17.17 8.42
N PRO A 16 -28.05 -17.68 7.18
CA PRO A 16 -26.73 -17.96 6.63
C PRO A 16 -25.99 -16.62 6.56
N PHE A 17 -24.91 -16.48 7.33
CA PHE A 17 -23.91 -15.45 7.09
C PHE A 17 -23.31 -15.74 5.73
N ILE A 18 -23.81 -15.10 4.68
CA ILE A 18 -23.19 -15.10 3.36
C ILE A 18 -21.91 -14.29 3.52
N THR A 19 -20.81 -14.96 3.81
CA THR A 19 -19.48 -14.35 3.64
C THR A 19 -19.30 -14.18 2.14
N LEU A 20 -19.45 -12.96 1.64
CA LEU A 20 -19.11 -12.62 0.27
C LEU A 20 -17.61 -12.87 0.09
N ALA A 21 -17.26 -13.96 -0.59
CA ALA A 21 -15.89 -14.20 -1.01
C ALA A 21 -15.57 -13.26 -2.18
N GLN A 22 -14.30 -12.86 -2.33
CA GLN A 22 -13.85 -12.15 -3.53
C GLN A 22 -14.23 -12.96 -4.78
N VAL A 23 -14.63 -12.27 -5.84
CA VAL A 23 -15.03 -12.92 -7.10
C VAL A 23 -13.93 -13.83 -7.64
N LYS A 24 -14.31 -14.93 -8.21
CA LYS A 24 -13.41 -15.94 -8.78
C LYS A 24 -13.85 -16.39 -10.17
N THR A 25 -12.95 -17.05 -10.87
CA THR A 25 -13.23 -17.62 -12.17
C THR A 25 -14.40 -18.60 -12.12
N GLY A 26 -15.35 -18.46 -13.05
CA GLY A 26 -16.58 -19.23 -13.14
C GLY A 26 -17.80 -18.53 -12.51
N ASP A 27 -17.60 -17.52 -11.69
CA ASP A 27 -18.71 -16.74 -11.13
C ASP A 27 -19.37 -15.88 -12.22
N LYS A 28 -20.68 -15.62 -12.06
CA LYS A 28 -21.32 -14.57 -12.83
C LYS A 28 -20.81 -13.21 -12.35
N ALA A 29 -20.37 -12.37 -13.27
CA ALA A 29 -19.86 -11.06 -12.91
C ALA A 29 -20.98 -10.17 -12.32
N PRO A 30 -20.73 -9.47 -11.21
CA PRO A 30 -21.62 -8.43 -10.72
C PRO A 30 -21.83 -7.29 -11.72
N GLU A 31 -22.78 -6.43 -11.45
CA GLU A 31 -23.02 -5.23 -12.25
C GLU A 31 -21.85 -4.24 -12.09
N ILE A 32 -21.49 -3.56 -13.19
CA ILE A 32 -20.45 -2.53 -13.20
C ILE A 32 -21.15 -1.18 -13.11
N HIS A 33 -20.99 -0.49 -11.98
CA HIS A 33 -21.53 0.84 -11.75
C HIS A 33 -20.51 1.90 -12.17
N ILE A 34 -20.87 2.80 -13.06
CA ILE A 34 -20.00 3.87 -13.57
C ILE A 34 -20.69 5.19 -13.33
N THR A 35 -20.10 6.03 -12.47
CA THR A 35 -20.59 7.40 -12.25
C THR A 35 -20.02 8.37 -13.26
N ASN A 36 -18.75 8.22 -13.65
CA ASN A 36 -18.09 9.12 -14.62
C ASN A 36 -17.22 8.34 -15.61
N TRP A 37 -17.34 8.73 -16.89
CA TRP A 37 -16.44 8.31 -17.98
C TRP A 37 -15.38 9.38 -18.18
N ILE A 38 -14.14 9.14 -17.78
CA ILE A 38 -13.13 10.19 -17.59
C ILE A 38 -12.19 10.30 -18.80
N LYS A 39 -11.74 9.17 -19.35
CA LYS A 39 -10.81 9.14 -20.48
C LYS A 39 -11.13 7.99 -21.42
N ASN A 40 -10.89 8.17 -22.72
CA ASN A 40 -11.07 7.16 -23.76
C ASN A 40 -12.48 6.51 -23.77
N ALA A 41 -13.51 7.26 -23.39
CA ALA A 41 -14.88 6.75 -23.38
C ALA A 41 -15.27 6.24 -24.79
N PRO A 42 -15.81 5.02 -24.91
CA PRO A 42 -16.29 4.51 -26.21
C PRO A 42 -17.53 5.29 -26.64
N GLN A 43 -17.80 5.28 -27.95
CA GLN A 43 -18.98 5.94 -28.51
C GLN A 43 -20.28 5.34 -27.93
N SER A 44 -20.35 4.02 -27.82
CA SER A 44 -21.40 3.32 -27.07
C SER A 44 -20.89 2.94 -25.68
N LYS A 45 -21.58 3.41 -24.64
CA LYS A 45 -21.32 3.07 -23.24
C LYS A 45 -21.95 1.74 -22.82
N ASP A 46 -22.61 1.05 -23.74
CA ASP A 46 -23.19 -0.26 -23.49
C ASP A 46 -22.10 -1.32 -23.48
N LEU A 47 -21.94 -1.99 -22.36
CA LEU A 47 -20.99 -3.08 -22.13
C LEU A 47 -21.62 -4.47 -22.35
N SER A 48 -22.92 -4.57 -22.62
CA SER A 48 -23.64 -5.83 -22.76
C SER A 48 -23.09 -6.67 -23.92
N GLY A 49 -22.85 -7.96 -23.69
CA GLY A 49 -22.38 -8.90 -24.71
C GLY A 49 -20.94 -8.64 -25.18
N LYS A 50 -20.17 -7.85 -24.45
CA LYS A 50 -18.73 -7.64 -24.71
C LYS A 50 -17.88 -8.43 -23.75
N PHE A 51 -16.67 -8.75 -24.19
CA PHE A 51 -15.60 -9.15 -23.30
C PHE A 51 -15.05 -7.91 -22.61
N ILE A 52 -14.83 -7.99 -21.29
CA ILE A 52 -14.40 -6.83 -20.49
C ILE A 52 -13.18 -7.23 -19.67
N VAL A 53 -12.09 -6.49 -19.80
CA VAL A 53 -10.95 -6.53 -18.89
C VAL A 53 -11.13 -5.36 -17.92
N ILE A 54 -11.42 -5.65 -16.64
CA ILE A 54 -11.55 -4.64 -15.60
C ILE A 54 -10.27 -4.62 -14.79
N ASP A 55 -9.62 -3.46 -14.70
CA ASP A 55 -8.49 -3.16 -13.83
C ASP A 55 -8.97 -2.24 -12.70
N PHE A 56 -8.95 -2.74 -11.45
CA PHE A 56 -9.28 -2.01 -10.24
C PHE A 56 -8.04 -1.31 -9.73
N TRP A 57 -8.08 0.02 -9.69
CA TRP A 57 -6.94 0.84 -9.35
C TRP A 57 -7.30 2.09 -8.56
N ALA A 58 -6.29 2.85 -8.10
CA ALA A 58 -6.47 4.19 -7.53
C ALA A 58 -5.24 5.07 -7.78
N THR A 59 -5.42 6.39 -7.70
CA THR A 59 -4.33 7.35 -7.93
C THR A 59 -3.22 7.27 -6.88
N TRP A 60 -3.55 6.85 -5.69
CA TRP A 60 -2.64 6.63 -4.56
C TRP A 60 -2.01 5.23 -4.54
N CYS A 61 -2.43 4.32 -5.43
CA CYS A 61 -1.94 2.95 -5.48
C CYS A 61 -0.67 2.86 -6.36
N ALA A 62 0.51 2.99 -5.75
CA ALA A 62 1.77 2.95 -6.48
C ALA A 62 1.97 1.66 -7.30
N PRO A 63 1.71 0.42 -6.80
CA PRO A 63 1.82 -0.78 -7.62
C PRO A 63 0.79 -0.83 -8.75
N CYS A 64 -0.40 -0.20 -8.59
CA CYS A 64 -1.35 -0.06 -9.70
C CYS A 64 -0.74 0.79 -10.83
N LEU A 65 -0.10 1.90 -10.48
CA LEU A 65 0.54 2.78 -11.47
C LEU A 65 1.73 2.12 -12.16
N GLU A 66 2.43 1.21 -11.49
CA GLU A 66 3.49 0.40 -12.08
C GLU A 66 2.95 -0.61 -13.10
N SER A 67 1.73 -1.11 -12.94
CA SER A 67 1.08 -2.02 -13.89
C SER A 67 0.53 -1.31 -15.15
N VAL A 68 0.35 0.02 -15.13
CA VAL A 68 -0.23 0.78 -16.26
C VAL A 68 0.50 0.54 -17.60
N PRO A 69 1.85 0.56 -17.70
CA PRO A 69 2.52 0.29 -18.97
C PRO A 69 2.21 -1.10 -19.52
N HIS A 70 2.11 -2.12 -18.67
CA HIS A 70 1.73 -3.47 -19.05
C HIS A 70 0.29 -3.53 -19.57
N MET A 71 -0.66 -2.96 -18.83
CA MET A 71 -2.07 -2.90 -19.22
C MET A 71 -2.28 -2.10 -20.51
N ASN A 72 -1.54 -1.00 -20.69
CA ASN A 72 -1.53 -0.23 -21.92
C ASN A 72 -1.06 -1.06 -23.12
N ASN A 73 0.00 -1.87 -22.95
CA ASN A 73 0.49 -2.78 -23.99
C ASN A 73 -0.59 -3.81 -24.38
N LEU A 74 -1.29 -4.41 -23.41
CA LEU A 74 -2.38 -5.33 -23.65
C LEU A 74 -3.55 -4.65 -24.38
N ALA A 75 -3.98 -3.49 -23.92
CA ALA A 75 -5.05 -2.71 -24.54
C ALA A 75 -4.71 -2.35 -26.00
N ASN A 76 -3.48 -1.85 -26.25
CA ASN A 76 -3.02 -1.48 -27.57
C ASN A 76 -2.92 -2.68 -28.55
N LYS A 77 -2.43 -3.83 -28.09
CA LYS A 77 -2.39 -5.06 -28.88
C LYS A 77 -3.79 -5.54 -29.31
N ASN A 78 -4.79 -5.27 -28.50
CA ASN A 78 -6.16 -5.71 -28.73
C ASN A 78 -7.08 -4.60 -29.30
N LYS A 79 -6.54 -3.44 -29.65
CA LYS A 79 -7.30 -2.26 -30.08
C LYS A 79 -8.23 -2.50 -31.29
N ALA A 80 -7.87 -3.43 -32.16
CA ALA A 80 -8.68 -3.80 -33.33
C ALA A 80 -9.91 -4.66 -32.99
N ARG A 81 -9.99 -5.20 -31.77
CA ARG A 81 -11.09 -6.07 -31.33
C ARG A 81 -12.24 -5.23 -30.79
N THR A 82 -13.28 -5.01 -31.61
CA THR A 82 -14.41 -4.14 -31.27
C THR A 82 -15.34 -4.70 -30.19
N ASN A 83 -15.26 -6.03 -29.94
CA ASN A 83 -16.02 -6.73 -28.91
C ASN A 83 -15.30 -6.85 -27.55
N LEU A 84 -14.09 -6.27 -27.42
CA LEU A 84 -13.29 -6.29 -26.19
C LEU A 84 -13.11 -4.87 -25.66
N VAL A 85 -13.38 -4.66 -24.36
CA VAL A 85 -13.21 -3.38 -23.67
C VAL A 85 -12.20 -3.54 -22.55
N PHE A 86 -11.21 -2.64 -22.50
CA PHE A 86 -10.34 -2.46 -21.35
C PHE A 86 -10.86 -1.31 -20.51
N LEU A 87 -11.23 -1.59 -19.27
CA LEU A 87 -11.84 -0.66 -18.33
C LEU A 87 -10.98 -0.52 -17.08
N SER A 88 -10.39 0.64 -16.84
CA SER A 88 -9.69 0.94 -15.59
C SER A 88 -10.63 1.73 -14.68
N ILE A 89 -11.10 1.09 -13.60
CA ILE A 89 -12.10 1.63 -12.69
C ILE A 89 -11.49 2.01 -11.33
N THR A 90 -11.87 3.16 -10.81
CA THR A 90 -11.50 3.64 -9.48
C THR A 90 -12.73 4.12 -8.71
N ASP A 91 -12.66 4.16 -7.37
CA ASP A 91 -13.71 4.71 -6.49
C ASP A 91 -13.46 6.20 -6.15
N GLU A 92 -12.49 6.83 -6.79
CA GLU A 92 -12.10 8.20 -6.51
C GLU A 92 -12.92 9.23 -7.32
N LYS A 93 -12.98 10.46 -6.80
CA LYS A 93 -13.63 11.57 -7.48
C LYS A 93 -12.94 11.92 -8.80
N GLU A 94 -13.75 12.23 -9.81
CA GLU A 94 -13.29 12.56 -11.16
C GLU A 94 -12.14 13.58 -11.19
N GLY A 95 -12.21 14.64 -10.35
CA GLY A 95 -11.19 15.68 -10.31
C GLY A 95 -9.80 15.20 -9.89
N ILE A 96 -9.74 14.24 -8.94
CA ILE A 96 -8.49 13.62 -8.48
C ILE A 96 -7.88 12.77 -9.60
N VAL A 97 -8.72 11.97 -10.24
CA VAL A 97 -8.31 11.11 -11.37
C VAL A 97 -7.77 11.94 -12.53
N LYS A 98 -8.50 12.99 -12.96
CA LYS A 98 -8.06 13.90 -14.03
C LYS A 98 -6.72 14.56 -13.76
N ALA A 99 -6.45 14.94 -12.51
CA ALA A 99 -5.16 15.53 -12.12
C ALA A 99 -3.99 14.56 -12.36
N LEU A 100 -4.18 13.26 -12.08
CA LEU A 100 -3.16 12.25 -12.36
C LEU A 100 -3.01 11.96 -13.85
N LEU A 101 -4.11 11.89 -14.60
CA LEU A 101 -4.12 11.59 -16.04
C LEU A 101 -3.39 12.62 -16.91
N ASN A 102 -3.08 13.79 -16.37
CA ASN A 102 -2.18 14.77 -17.03
C ASN A 102 -0.71 14.31 -17.05
N ARG A 103 -0.34 13.29 -16.26
CA ARG A 103 1.03 12.81 -16.06
C ARG A 103 1.20 11.31 -16.35
N VAL A 104 0.12 10.55 -16.22
CA VAL A 104 0.11 9.09 -16.45
C VAL A 104 -0.89 8.81 -17.58
N ASP A 105 -0.39 8.18 -18.64
CA ASP A 105 -1.21 7.87 -19.80
C ASP A 105 -1.83 6.47 -19.69
N PHE A 106 -3.14 6.38 -19.90
CA PHE A 106 -3.91 5.16 -19.96
C PHE A 106 -4.44 4.94 -21.36
N SER A 107 -4.18 3.75 -21.93
CA SER A 107 -4.77 3.31 -23.21
C SER A 107 -6.16 2.69 -23.03
N SER A 108 -6.50 2.25 -21.82
CA SER A 108 -7.84 1.77 -21.44
C SER A 108 -8.85 2.92 -21.33
N THR A 109 -10.13 2.57 -21.27
CA THR A 109 -11.18 3.49 -20.85
C THR A 109 -11.08 3.70 -19.35
N VAL A 110 -10.85 4.93 -18.90
CA VAL A 110 -10.80 5.26 -17.46
C VAL A 110 -12.15 5.75 -16.98
N VAL A 111 -12.65 5.13 -15.93
CA VAL A 111 -13.95 5.45 -15.32
C VAL A 111 -13.82 5.56 -13.80
N SER A 112 -14.78 6.25 -13.18
CA SER A 112 -14.94 6.19 -11.72
C SER A 112 -16.33 5.71 -11.34
N ASP A 113 -16.37 5.00 -10.23
CA ASP A 113 -17.56 4.69 -9.46
C ASP A 113 -17.44 5.33 -8.07
N GLU A 114 -17.80 6.61 -7.96
CA GLU A 114 -17.69 7.39 -6.72
C GLU A 114 -18.60 6.84 -5.60
N THR A 115 -19.51 5.91 -5.91
CA THR A 115 -20.33 5.20 -4.93
C THR A 115 -19.62 4.01 -4.32
N ARG A 116 -18.53 3.54 -4.94
CA ARG A 116 -17.76 2.34 -4.60
C ARG A 116 -18.55 1.02 -4.79
N GLN A 117 -19.75 1.04 -5.32
CA GLN A 117 -20.62 -0.13 -5.41
C GLN A 117 -19.99 -1.26 -6.23
N THR A 118 -19.33 -0.97 -7.36
CA THR A 118 -18.59 -1.98 -8.15
C THR A 118 -17.51 -2.68 -7.33
N PHE A 119 -16.73 -1.92 -6.53
CA PHE A 119 -15.70 -2.50 -5.66
C PHE A 119 -16.30 -3.42 -4.60
N ASP A 120 -17.42 -3.03 -4.02
CA ASP A 120 -18.12 -3.78 -2.98
C ASP A 120 -18.78 -5.03 -3.54
N ASP A 121 -19.46 -4.95 -4.69
CA ASP A 121 -20.14 -6.06 -5.35
C ASP A 121 -19.13 -7.12 -5.87
N PHE A 122 -17.95 -6.69 -6.37
CA PHE A 122 -16.85 -7.58 -6.73
C PHE A 122 -16.03 -8.02 -5.50
N ASN A 123 -16.37 -7.51 -4.31
CA ASN A 123 -15.66 -7.73 -3.05
C ASN A 123 -14.14 -7.47 -3.15
N ILE A 124 -13.78 -6.36 -3.79
CA ILE A 124 -12.40 -5.93 -3.97
C ILE A 124 -11.88 -5.31 -2.67
N LYS A 125 -10.97 -6.01 -1.99
CA LYS A 125 -10.35 -5.56 -0.73
C LYS A 125 -8.99 -4.94 -0.96
N ASP A 126 -8.25 -5.49 -1.91
CA ASP A 126 -6.88 -5.09 -2.21
C ASP A 126 -6.75 -4.76 -3.70
N ILE A 127 -5.94 -3.75 -4.01
CA ILE A 127 -5.57 -3.35 -5.37
C ILE A 127 -4.04 -3.30 -5.50
N PRO A 128 -3.49 -3.57 -6.70
CA PRO A 128 -4.16 -3.78 -7.98
C PRO A 128 -4.83 -5.16 -8.09
N PHE A 129 -6.00 -5.19 -8.73
CA PHE A 129 -6.73 -6.42 -9.03
C PHE A 129 -7.38 -6.31 -10.40
N CYS A 130 -7.38 -7.40 -11.17
CA CYS A 130 -7.91 -7.40 -12.52
C CYS A 130 -8.84 -8.60 -12.73
N VAL A 131 -9.88 -8.40 -13.52
CA VAL A 131 -10.89 -9.42 -13.86
C VAL A 131 -11.12 -9.40 -15.37
N VAL A 132 -11.23 -10.59 -15.99
CA VAL A 132 -11.65 -10.74 -17.38
C VAL A 132 -13.02 -11.41 -17.42
N ILE A 133 -13.98 -10.73 -18.03
CA ILE A 133 -15.39 -11.15 -18.16
C ILE A 133 -15.67 -11.49 -19.63
N ASP A 134 -16.36 -12.59 -19.90
CA ASP A 134 -16.76 -12.97 -21.24
C ASP A 134 -18.07 -12.31 -21.70
N ASP A 135 -18.46 -12.52 -22.94
CA ASP A 135 -19.68 -12.05 -23.57
C ASP A 135 -20.98 -12.59 -22.95
N LYS A 136 -20.89 -13.59 -22.07
CA LYS A 136 -22.00 -14.20 -21.30
C LYS A 136 -22.03 -13.69 -19.85
N ASN A 137 -21.22 -12.68 -19.55
CA ASN A 137 -21.08 -12.11 -18.20
C ASN A 137 -20.54 -13.12 -17.16
N ILE A 138 -19.62 -14.01 -17.58
CA ILE A 138 -18.94 -14.95 -16.69
C ILE A 138 -17.48 -14.51 -16.52
N ILE A 139 -16.98 -14.49 -15.29
CA ILE A 139 -15.58 -14.24 -14.98
C ILE A 139 -14.74 -15.42 -15.48
N ARG A 140 -13.81 -15.16 -16.38
CA ARG A 140 -12.92 -16.18 -16.96
C ARG A 140 -11.52 -16.14 -16.38
N TRP A 141 -11.13 -15.00 -15.83
CA TRP A 141 -9.85 -14.84 -15.16
C TRP A 141 -9.97 -13.75 -14.09
N ALA A 142 -9.24 -13.92 -12.98
CA ALA A 142 -9.13 -12.93 -11.90
C ALA A 142 -7.76 -13.05 -11.23
N GLY A 143 -7.09 -11.93 -10.98
CA GLY A 143 -5.75 -11.93 -10.37
C GLY A 143 -5.04 -10.59 -10.42
N ASN A 144 -3.72 -10.60 -10.23
CA ASN A 144 -2.89 -9.41 -10.35
C ASN A 144 -2.78 -9.01 -11.84
N PRO A 145 -2.99 -7.72 -12.22
CA PRO A 145 -2.88 -7.29 -13.62
C PRO A 145 -1.54 -7.64 -14.28
N GLY A 146 -0.43 -7.70 -13.52
CA GLY A 146 0.88 -8.11 -14.02
C GLY A 146 0.95 -9.57 -14.52
N ASP A 147 0.03 -10.43 -14.07
CA ASP A 147 -0.05 -11.84 -14.46
C ASP A 147 -0.97 -12.07 -15.67
N LEU A 148 -1.75 -11.05 -16.08
CA LEU A 148 -2.61 -11.14 -17.27
C LEU A 148 -1.76 -11.04 -18.53
N THR A 149 -1.84 -12.04 -19.41
CA THR A 149 -1.10 -12.06 -20.68
C THR A 149 -2.02 -11.94 -21.87
N ASN A 150 -1.45 -11.60 -23.04
CA ASN A 150 -2.22 -11.54 -24.29
C ASN A 150 -2.72 -12.92 -24.72
N GLU A 151 -2.00 -13.99 -24.38
CA GLU A 151 -2.37 -15.38 -24.61
C GLU A 151 -3.62 -15.73 -23.81
N ILE A 152 -3.67 -15.38 -22.51
CA ILE A 152 -4.86 -15.60 -21.66
C ILE A 152 -6.07 -14.88 -22.26
N ILE A 153 -5.92 -13.62 -22.66
CA ILE A 153 -7.00 -12.83 -23.29
C ILE A 153 -7.48 -13.51 -24.57
N SER A 154 -6.55 -13.93 -25.46
CA SER A 154 -6.90 -14.59 -26.72
C SER A 154 -7.60 -15.91 -26.50
N ASP A 155 -7.15 -16.71 -25.53
CA ASP A 155 -7.77 -18.01 -25.20
C ASP A 155 -9.21 -17.84 -24.67
N ILE A 156 -9.45 -16.80 -23.88
CA ILE A 156 -10.81 -16.45 -23.40
C ILE A 156 -11.69 -16.04 -24.57
N LEU A 157 -11.22 -15.14 -25.43
CA LEU A 157 -11.96 -14.63 -26.60
C LEU A 157 -12.30 -15.73 -27.60
N ASP A 158 -11.40 -16.71 -27.77
CA ASP A 158 -11.57 -17.84 -28.70
C ASP A 158 -12.35 -19.01 -28.06
N GLY A 159 -12.81 -18.85 -26.80
CA GLY A 159 -13.55 -19.90 -26.09
C GLY A 159 -12.72 -21.14 -25.72
N ARG A 160 -11.38 -21.05 -25.79
CA ARG A 160 -10.49 -22.16 -25.44
C ARG A 160 -10.36 -22.38 -23.93
N VAL A 161 -10.64 -21.37 -23.12
CA VAL A 161 -10.66 -21.46 -21.66
C VAL A 161 -12.05 -21.88 -21.20
N THR A 162 -12.25 -23.18 -21.01
CA THR A 162 -13.52 -23.75 -20.51
C THR A 162 -13.47 -24.05 -19.00
N SER A 163 -12.30 -24.01 -18.39
CA SER A 163 -12.08 -24.28 -16.96
C SER A 163 -11.26 -23.15 -16.34
N PRO A 164 -11.43 -22.88 -15.05
CA PRO A 164 -10.63 -21.87 -14.37
C PRO A 164 -9.14 -22.21 -14.53
N VAL A 165 -8.36 -21.26 -15.05
CA VAL A 165 -6.90 -21.32 -14.93
C VAL A 165 -6.57 -21.09 -13.47
N VAL A 166 -6.62 -22.15 -12.69
CA VAL A 166 -6.02 -22.18 -11.35
C VAL A 166 -4.53 -22.29 -11.61
N THR A 167 -3.83 -21.18 -11.48
CA THR A 167 -2.38 -21.22 -11.36
C THR A 167 -2.07 -21.96 -10.06
N THR A 168 -1.92 -23.27 -10.14
CA THR A 168 -1.48 -24.10 -9.02
C THR A 168 -0.04 -23.68 -8.77
N ILE A 169 0.17 -22.78 -7.83
CA ILE A 169 1.50 -22.52 -7.27
C ILE A 169 1.86 -23.84 -6.59
N ILE A 170 2.66 -24.66 -7.25
CA ILE A 170 3.30 -25.82 -6.59
C ILE A 170 4.21 -25.20 -5.53
N PRO A 171 3.95 -25.42 -4.23
CA PRO A 171 4.80 -24.85 -3.21
C PRO A 171 6.22 -25.38 -3.41
N SER A 172 7.15 -24.51 -3.79
CA SER A 172 8.57 -24.82 -3.72
C SER A 172 8.94 -25.08 -2.26
N ALA A 173 9.97 -25.92 -2.02
CA ALA A 173 10.45 -26.10 -0.66
C ALA A 173 10.79 -24.73 -0.05
N PRO A 174 10.36 -24.45 1.21
CA PRO A 174 10.50 -23.13 1.80
C PRO A 174 11.97 -22.70 1.84
N THR A 175 12.22 -21.49 1.37
CA THR A 175 13.54 -20.85 1.37
C THR A 175 14.07 -20.65 2.79
N LYS A 176 15.36 -20.36 2.93
CA LYS A 176 15.96 -20.02 4.24
C LYS A 176 15.25 -18.81 4.87
N ALA A 177 14.85 -17.84 4.07
CA ALA A 177 14.12 -16.64 4.51
C ALA A 177 12.72 -16.98 5.02
N GLU A 178 11.98 -17.82 4.31
CA GLU A 178 10.63 -18.28 4.72
C GLU A 178 10.67 -19.08 6.02
N LYS A 179 11.60 -20.02 6.16
CA LYS A 179 11.80 -20.77 7.42
C LYS A 179 12.12 -19.85 8.60
N MET A 180 12.95 -18.83 8.39
CA MET A 180 13.25 -17.87 9.45
C MET A 180 12.05 -16.97 9.75
N TYR A 181 11.30 -16.54 8.77
CA TYR A 181 10.06 -15.78 8.96
C TYR A 181 9.07 -16.58 9.81
N GLU A 182 8.85 -17.85 9.47
CA GLU A 182 7.99 -18.75 10.22
C GLU A 182 8.48 -18.93 11.68
N ALA A 183 9.78 -19.14 11.87
CA ALA A 183 10.37 -19.27 13.21
C ALA A 183 10.20 -17.99 14.05
N LEU A 184 10.39 -16.80 13.47
CA LEU A 184 10.17 -15.52 14.13
C LEU A 184 8.69 -15.30 14.44
N THR A 185 7.80 -15.58 13.47
CA THR A 185 6.36 -15.45 13.65
C THR A 185 5.86 -16.38 14.75
N ASN A 186 6.27 -17.65 14.77
CA ASN A 186 5.89 -18.60 15.81
C ASN A 186 6.43 -18.19 17.18
N ARG A 187 7.68 -17.69 17.25
CA ARG A 187 8.28 -17.19 18.50
C ARG A 187 7.49 -16.02 19.07
N TYR A 188 7.10 -15.06 18.24
CA TYR A 188 6.38 -13.88 18.69
C TYR A 188 4.86 -14.09 18.81
N ALA A 189 4.27 -15.03 18.05
CA ALA A 189 2.86 -15.36 18.15
C ALA A 189 2.46 -15.85 19.55
N THR A 190 3.34 -16.57 20.24
CA THR A 190 3.11 -17.01 21.63
C THR A 190 2.96 -15.79 22.54
N TYR A 191 3.88 -14.83 22.45
CA TYR A 191 3.82 -13.62 23.26
C TYR A 191 2.63 -12.72 22.91
N TYR A 192 2.30 -12.65 21.62
CA TYR A 192 1.25 -11.79 21.11
C TYR A 192 -0.15 -12.26 21.46
N LYS A 193 -0.38 -13.57 21.49
CA LYS A 193 -1.67 -14.19 21.77
C LYS A 193 -1.93 -14.39 23.27
N ASP A 194 -0.90 -14.44 24.09
CA ASP A 194 -1.03 -14.68 25.52
C ASP A 194 -1.41 -13.39 26.24
N GLN A 195 -2.67 -13.30 26.66
CA GLN A 195 -3.22 -12.14 27.35
C GLN A 195 -2.78 -12.06 28.81
N ASP A 196 -2.32 -13.16 29.38
CA ASP A 196 -1.91 -13.27 30.78
C ASP A 196 -0.43 -12.93 31.01
N LEU A 197 0.36 -12.77 29.94
CA LEU A 197 1.76 -12.36 30.06
C LEU A 197 1.90 -10.94 30.63
N PRO A 198 2.86 -10.73 31.56
CA PRO A 198 3.20 -9.40 32.04
C PRO A 198 3.77 -8.52 30.94
N GLU A 199 3.98 -7.25 31.25
CA GLU A 199 4.68 -6.32 30.33
C GLU A 199 6.04 -6.90 29.93
N TYR A 200 6.35 -6.84 28.62
CA TYR A 200 7.61 -7.34 28.10
C TYR A 200 8.09 -6.56 26.87
N PHE A 201 9.39 -6.64 26.64
CA PHE A 201 10.03 -6.25 25.38
C PHE A 201 11.00 -7.37 24.95
N ASN A 202 10.86 -7.85 23.74
CA ASN A 202 11.74 -8.86 23.15
C ASN A 202 12.23 -8.42 21.78
N MET A 203 13.51 -8.68 21.48
CA MET A 203 14.16 -8.24 20.25
C MET A 203 15.10 -9.30 19.70
N THR A 204 15.23 -9.34 18.38
CA THR A 204 16.19 -10.20 17.67
C THR A 204 16.82 -9.42 16.52
N LEU A 205 18.11 -9.62 16.26
CA LEU A 205 18.79 -9.17 15.05
C LEU A 205 19.03 -10.34 14.10
N SER A 206 18.95 -10.05 12.79
CA SER A 206 19.34 -10.97 11.72
C SER A 206 20.22 -10.26 10.69
N LEU A 207 21.05 -11.03 9.98
CA LEU A 207 21.90 -10.52 8.91
C LEU A 207 21.25 -10.62 7.52
N PHE A 208 20.05 -11.15 7.44
CA PHE A 208 19.28 -11.24 6.18
C PHE A 208 17.83 -10.87 6.42
N GLN A 209 17.25 -10.27 5.38
CA GLN A 209 15.86 -9.86 5.37
C GLN A 209 14.95 -11.07 5.18
N VAL A 210 13.85 -11.07 5.93
CA VAL A 210 12.68 -11.93 5.70
C VAL A 210 11.48 -11.05 5.34
N SER A 211 10.32 -11.64 5.13
CA SER A 211 9.10 -10.85 4.89
C SER A 211 8.85 -9.87 6.03
N ARG A 212 8.63 -8.60 5.68
CA ARG A 212 8.38 -7.56 6.68
C ARG A 212 6.94 -7.67 7.17
N THR A 213 6.75 -7.65 8.48
CA THR A 213 5.44 -7.61 9.12
C THR A 213 5.43 -6.54 10.21
N PHE A 214 4.38 -5.75 10.24
CA PHE A 214 4.13 -4.78 11.31
C PHE A 214 2.68 -4.90 11.75
N ILE A 215 2.48 -5.18 13.04
CA ILE A 215 1.16 -5.26 13.66
C ILE A 215 1.17 -4.38 14.89
N ASN A 216 0.17 -3.52 15.00
CA ASN A 216 -0.06 -2.69 16.17
C ASN A 216 -1.50 -2.92 16.62
N GLN A 217 -1.69 -3.39 17.84
CA GLN A 217 -3.00 -3.61 18.44
C GLN A 217 -3.06 -2.96 19.81
N HIS A 218 -4.22 -2.44 20.12
CA HIS A 218 -4.54 -2.01 21.48
C HIS A 218 -5.91 -2.56 21.88
N SER A 219 -6.05 -2.86 23.15
CA SER A 219 -7.31 -3.12 23.82
C SER A 219 -7.43 -2.20 25.03
N ASP A 220 -8.57 -2.24 25.71
CA ASP A 220 -8.77 -1.47 26.94
C ASP A 220 -7.74 -1.81 28.03
N SER A 221 -7.08 -2.95 27.93
CA SER A 221 -6.16 -3.47 28.95
C SER A 221 -4.68 -3.35 28.57
N TYR A 222 -4.31 -3.29 27.27
CA TYR A 222 -2.91 -3.25 26.84
C TYR A 222 -2.67 -2.80 25.41
N TYR A 223 -1.43 -2.42 25.12
CA TYR A 223 -0.86 -2.10 23.81
C TYR A 223 0.16 -3.14 23.42
N ASN A 224 0.02 -3.71 22.23
CA ASN A 224 0.96 -4.65 21.64
C ASN A 224 1.50 -4.11 20.32
N GLU A 225 2.78 -4.27 20.11
CA GLU A 225 3.41 -4.02 18.81
C GLU A 225 4.32 -5.19 18.44
N LEU A 226 4.19 -5.66 17.21
CA LEU A 226 5.05 -6.67 16.60
C LEU A 226 5.63 -6.11 15.31
N LEU A 227 6.95 -6.13 15.21
CA LEU A 227 7.70 -5.83 14.00
C LEU A 227 8.58 -7.03 13.64
N ILE A 228 8.54 -7.45 12.39
CA ILE A 228 9.42 -8.49 11.87
C ILE A 228 10.23 -7.93 10.70
N SER A 229 11.55 -8.08 10.76
CA SER A 229 12.50 -7.87 9.68
C SER A 229 12.48 -6.48 9.05
N ASP A 230 12.64 -5.44 9.85
CA ASP A 230 12.90 -4.09 9.34
C ASP A 230 14.40 -3.78 9.37
N GLY A 231 14.90 -2.98 8.42
CA GLY A 231 16.30 -2.53 8.45
C GLY A 231 16.60 -1.76 9.75
N LEU A 232 17.70 -2.09 10.45
CA LEU A 232 18.00 -1.46 11.75
C LEU A 232 18.20 0.05 11.59
N ALA A 233 19.00 0.50 10.60
CA ALA A 233 19.21 1.92 10.33
C ALA A 233 17.90 2.63 9.99
N TYR A 234 17.08 2.03 9.13
CA TYR A 234 15.76 2.54 8.78
C TYR A 234 14.83 2.66 10.01
N ARG A 235 14.79 1.64 10.88
CA ARG A 235 13.95 1.69 12.08
C ARG A 235 14.40 2.76 13.08
N LEU A 236 15.71 2.89 13.29
CA LEU A 236 16.26 3.95 14.15
C LEU A 236 15.96 5.35 13.58
N SER A 237 16.12 5.54 12.26
CA SER A 237 15.78 6.80 11.61
C SER A 237 14.29 7.16 11.78
N THR A 238 13.41 6.14 11.74
CA THR A 238 11.97 6.32 12.00
C THR A 238 11.68 6.83 13.42
N PHE A 239 12.34 6.28 14.43
CA PHE A 239 12.18 6.74 15.82
C PHE A 239 12.77 8.13 16.07
N LEU A 240 13.80 8.51 15.34
CA LEU A 240 14.46 9.81 15.46
C LEU A 240 13.86 10.89 14.55
N ASP A 241 12.93 10.52 13.67
CA ASP A 241 12.32 11.38 12.66
C ASP A 241 13.32 12.05 11.71
N ILE A 242 14.26 11.25 11.20
CA ILE A 242 15.34 11.68 10.30
C ILE A 242 15.45 10.76 9.08
N ALA A 243 16.27 11.12 8.10
CA ALA A 243 16.61 10.24 6.98
C ALA A 243 17.54 9.09 7.43
N GLU A 244 17.43 7.93 6.79
CA GLU A 244 18.23 6.75 7.12
C GLU A 244 19.74 7.02 6.99
N ASN A 245 20.17 7.80 6.00
CA ASN A 245 21.57 8.16 5.78
C ASN A 245 22.14 9.14 6.83
N GLN A 246 21.32 9.65 7.75
CA GLN A 246 21.74 10.39 8.95
C GLN A 246 22.07 9.44 10.13
N VAL A 247 21.83 8.13 9.99
CA VAL A 247 22.11 7.10 10.98
C VAL A 247 23.41 6.40 10.61
N ILE A 248 24.43 6.53 11.45
CA ILE A 248 25.71 5.84 11.28
C ILE A 248 25.86 4.80 12.39
N LEU A 249 25.85 3.53 12.01
CA LEU A 249 25.92 2.39 12.91
C LEU A 249 27.33 1.80 12.95
N PRO A 250 27.71 1.13 14.08
CA PRO A 250 28.91 0.29 14.11
C PRO A 250 28.84 -0.84 13.08
N ASP A 251 29.95 -1.17 12.45
CA ASP A 251 30.02 -2.17 11.35
C ASP A 251 29.36 -3.50 11.69
N ARG A 252 29.47 -3.96 12.95
CA ARG A 252 28.88 -5.24 13.39
C ARG A 252 27.36 -5.31 13.26
N ILE A 253 26.64 -4.17 13.29
CA ILE A 253 25.18 -4.08 13.20
C ILE A 253 24.69 -3.24 12.03
N ALA A 254 25.56 -2.62 11.25
CA ALA A 254 25.21 -1.68 10.19
C ALA A 254 24.27 -2.30 9.13
N LYS A 255 24.42 -3.60 8.86
CA LYS A 255 23.62 -4.35 7.88
C LYS A 255 22.57 -5.27 8.51
N SER A 256 22.23 -5.04 9.78
CA SER A 256 21.26 -5.89 10.49
C SER A 256 19.82 -5.49 10.23
N TYR A 257 18.96 -6.49 10.29
CA TYR A 257 17.51 -6.35 10.33
C TYR A 257 17.04 -6.60 11.76
N ILE A 258 16.12 -5.77 12.23
CA ILE A 258 15.54 -5.85 13.57
C ILE A 258 14.15 -6.46 13.53
N SER A 259 13.88 -7.37 14.46
CA SER A 259 12.54 -7.84 14.80
C SER A 259 12.32 -7.62 16.29
N TYR A 260 11.17 -7.11 16.68
CA TYR A 260 10.82 -6.98 18.10
C TYR A 260 9.32 -7.12 18.32
N CYS A 261 8.97 -7.44 19.57
CA CYS A 261 7.60 -7.29 20.05
C CYS A 261 7.61 -6.75 21.47
N TYR A 262 6.55 -6.01 21.81
CA TYR A 262 6.32 -5.58 23.19
C TYR A 262 4.84 -5.66 23.54
N LYS A 263 4.59 -5.77 24.86
CA LYS A 263 3.27 -5.63 25.49
C LYS A 263 3.39 -4.65 26.65
N SER A 264 2.47 -3.73 26.75
CA SER A 264 2.44 -2.75 27.82
C SER A 264 1.00 -2.37 28.19
N GLN A 265 0.73 -2.15 29.47
CA GLN A 265 -0.56 -1.62 29.94
C GLN A 265 -0.74 -0.14 29.59
N ARG A 266 0.32 0.56 29.20
CA ARG A 266 0.30 1.95 28.79
C ARG A 266 0.82 2.09 27.36
N LYS A 267 0.32 3.09 26.66
CA LYS A 267 0.90 3.45 25.36
C LYS A 267 2.38 3.78 25.52
N ILE A 268 3.23 3.02 24.84
CA ILE A 268 4.67 3.27 24.83
C ILE A 268 4.98 4.32 23.77
N GLU A 269 5.66 5.37 24.17
CA GLU A 269 6.16 6.38 23.23
C GLU A 269 7.35 5.85 22.44
N ALA A 270 7.47 6.27 21.16
CA ALA A 270 8.58 5.87 20.27
C ALA A 270 9.98 6.00 20.93
N LYS A 271 10.15 7.02 21.78
CA LYS A 271 11.35 7.29 22.55
C LYS A 271 11.70 6.18 23.57
N GLN A 272 10.68 5.54 24.14
CA GLN A 272 10.87 4.44 25.10
C GLN A 272 11.25 3.15 24.37
N VAL A 273 10.62 2.87 23.22
CA VAL A 273 10.99 1.74 22.34
C VAL A 273 12.43 1.92 21.85
N LEU A 274 12.79 3.12 21.37
CA LEU A 274 14.15 3.46 20.99
C LEU A 274 15.15 3.17 22.13
N LYS A 275 14.85 3.64 23.34
CA LYS A 275 15.71 3.42 24.53
C LYS A 275 15.88 1.92 24.82
N ALA A 276 14.81 1.13 24.72
CA ALA A 276 14.87 -0.32 24.90
C ALA A 276 15.77 -1.00 23.85
N ILE A 277 15.64 -0.60 22.59
CA ILE A 277 16.50 -1.08 21.49
C ILE A 277 17.97 -0.74 21.76
N LEU A 278 18.27 0.51 22.08
CA LEU A 278 19.64 0.97 22.34
C LEU A 278 20.29 0.23 23.51
N ASN A 279 19.54 -0.01 24.58
CA ASN A 279 20.01 -0.78 25.72
C ASN A 279 20.29 -2.24 25.34
N HIS A 280 19.39 -2.87 24.58
CA HIS A 280 19.57 -4.25 24.13
C HIS A 280 20.78 -4.41 23.19
N LEU A 281 21.04 -3.41 22.34
CA LEU A 281 22.19 -3.37 21.44
C LEU A 281 23.49 -2.98 22.15
N ASN A 282 23.43 -2.50 23.39
CA ASN A 282 24.54 -1.90 24.13
C ASN A 282 25.21 -0.75 23.36
N VAL A 283 24.39 0.14 22.77
CA VAL A 283 24.87 1.31 22.03
C VAL A 283 24.30 2.60 22.59
N GLU A 284 25.03 3.67 22.37
CA GLU A 284 24.60 5.06 22.57
C GLU A 284 24.87 5.87 21.30
N TYR A 285 24.35 7.09 21.20
CA TYR A 285 24.63 7.93 20.04
C TYR A 285 25.03 9.36 20.44
N THR A 286 25.82 9.95 19.58
CA THR A 286 26.15 11.38 19.58
C THR A 286 25.57 12.05 18.35
N VAL A 287 25.26 13.32 18.45
CA VAL A 287 24.73 14.11 17.34
C VAL A 287 25.74 15.18 16.95
N SER A 288 26.03 15.27 15.66
CA SER A 288 26.89 16.31 15.11
C SER A 288 26.37 16.77 13.76
N ASP A 289 26.52 18.05 13.44
CA ASP A 289 26.12 18.57 12.15
C ASP A 289 27.08 18.11 11.04
N SER A 290 26.55 17.67 9.91
CA SER A 290 27.29 17.32 8.72
C SER A 290 26.67 17.97 7.49
N LEU A 291 27.52 18.35 6.52
CA LEU A 291 27.08 18.88 5.24
C LEU A 291 26.66 17.70 4.34
N MET A 292 25.36 17.58 4.08
CA MET A 292 24.79 16.48 3.29
C MET A 292 24.05 17.00 2.06
N ASP A 293 23.96 16.14 1.04
CA ASP A 293 23.06 16.37 -0.10
C ASP A 293 21.61 16.26 0.38
N ALA A 294 20.81 17.25 0.07
CA ALA A 294 19.42 17.33 0.48
C ALA A 294 18.51 17.72 -0.68
N ILE A 295 17.24 17.32 -0.59
CA ILE A 295 16.15 17.78 -1.43
C ILE A 295 15.39 18.83 -0.63
N GLN A 296 15.51 20.10 -1.04
CA GLN A 296 14.76 21.19 -0.43
C GLN A 296 13.41 21.33 -1.13
N LEU A 297 12.33 21.31 -0.36
CA LEU A 297 10.96 21.51 -0.82
C LEU A 297 10.42 22.87 -0.33
N GLU A 298 9.83 23.62 -1.24
CA GLU A 298 9.25 24.96 -0.99
C GLU A 298 7.90 25.08 -1.66
N VAL A 299 6.87 25.45 -0.93
CA VAL A 299 5.56 25.75 -1.50
C VAL A 299 5.63 27.08 -2.23
N VAL A 300 5.50 27.05 -3.57
CA VAL A 300 5.57 28.24 -4.42
C VAL A 300 4.20 28.66 -4.95
N ASP A 301 3.23 27.76 -4.98
CA ASP A 301 1.83 28.05 -5.33
C ASP A 301 0.85 27.34 -4.39
N LYS A 302 0.43 28.06 -3.35
CA LYS A 302 -0.57 27.59 -2.39
C LYS A 302 -1.95 27.32 -2.99
N LYS A 303 -2.32 28.04 -4.07
CA LYS A 303 -3.65 27.87 -4.71
C LYS A 303 -3.74 26.52 -5.40
N ILE A 304 -2.66 26.10 -6.02
CA ILE A 304 -2.57 24.75 -6.62
C ILE A 304 -2.61 23.71 -5.51
N LEU A 305 -1.73 23.81 -4.50
CA LEU A 305 -1.60 22.81 -3.45
C LEU A 305 -2.90 22.63 -2.63
N LYS A 306 -3.65 23.71 -2.37
CA LYS A 306 -4.95 23.67 -1.67
C LYS A 306 -5.98 22.76 -2.33
N LYS A 307 -5.91 22.51 -3.63
CA LYS A 307 -6.83 21.61 -4.34
C LYS A 307 -6.63 20.12 -3.92
N PHE A 308 -5.52 19.81 -3.32
CA PHE A 308 -5.12 18.47 -2.90
C PHE A 308 -5.13 18.29 -1.37
N VAL A 309 -5.45 19.35 -0.63
CA VAL A 309 -5.72 19.26 0.81
C VAL A 309 -7.05 18.54 1.01
N THR A 310 -7.06 17.56 1.88
CA THR A 310 -8.21 16.68 2.14
C THR A 310 -8.47 16.59 3.63
N ASP A 311 -9.74 16.45 4.02
CA ASP A 311 -10.14 16.17 5.39
C ASP A 311 -11.29 15.14 5.36
N LEU A 312 -10.95 13.92 4.95
CA LEU A 312 -11.90 12.81 4.91
C LEU A 312 -11.87 12.06 6.25
N PRO A 313 -13.00 11.90 6.93
CA PRO A 313 -13.01 11.46 8.34
C PRO A 313 -12.53 10.02 8.58
N HIS A 314 -12.46 9.14 7.57
CA HIS A 314 -12.25 7.70 7.81
C HIS A 314 -11.25 6.99 6.92
N ILE A 315 -10.61 7.66 5.96
CA ILE A 315 -9.71 7.00 5.02
C ILE A 315 -8.37 7.72 4.99
N SER A 316 -7.32 7.04 5.42
CA SER A 316 -5.94 7.51 5.31
C SER A 316 -5.10 6.38 4.72
N ARG A 317 -4.50 6.60 3.55
CA ARG A 317 -3.76 5.59 2.81
C ARG A 317 -2.41 6.12 2.37
N ASN A 318 -1.44 5.22 2.22
CA ASN A 318 -0.16 5.52 1.59
C ASN A 318 0.31 4.30 0.81
N SER A 319 0.99 4.54 -0.29
CA SER A 319 1.52 3.48 -1.14
C SER A 319 2.85 3.94 -1.73
N PHE A 320 3.86 3.09 -1.63
CA PHE A 320 5.21 3.38 -2.08
C PHE A 320 5.74 2.21 -2.89
N SER A 321 6.37 2.53 -4.02
CA SER A 321 6.98 1.58 -4.94
C SER A 321 8.30 2.14 -5.49
N ALA A 322 8.97 1.41 -6.36
CA ALA A 322 10.20 1.87 -7.00
C ALA A 322 9.97 3.12 -7.88
N SER A 323 8.77 3.29 -8.44
CA SER A 323 8.47 4.36 -9.39
C SER A 323 7.57 5.45 -8.85
N TYR A 324 6.79 5.18 -7.79
CA TYR A 324 5.80 6.11 -7.25
C TYR A 324 5.79 6.15 -5.73
N ALA A 325 5.64 7.35 -5.19
CA ALA A 325 5.33 7.61 -3.79
C ALA A 325 3.99 8.35 -3.71
N ALA A 326 3.00 7.77 -3.04
CA ALA A 326 1.66 8.33 -2.95
C ALA A 326 1.15 8.35 -1.51
N ILE A 327 0.47 9.44 -1.18
CA ILE A 327 -0.29 9.62 0.06
C ILE A 327 -1.71 10.04 -0.29
N ASP A 328 -2.68 9.52 0.45
CA ASP A 328 -4.09 9.90 0.34
C ASP A 328 -4.64 10.20 1.73
N ASN A 329 -5.16 11.42 1.90
CA ASN A 329 -5.63 11.95 3.18
C ASN A 329 -4.61 11.76 4.33
N GLN A 330 -3.33 11.99 4.03
CA GLN A 330 -2.20 11.82 4.94
C GLN A 330 -1.38 13.09 5.08
N ARG A 331 -0.60 13.18 6.15
CA ARG A 331 0.33 14.30 6.36
C ARG A 331 1.54 14.19 5.44
N PHE A 332 2.01 15.32 4.96
CA PHE A 332 3.11 15.44 4.01
C PHE A 332 4.43 14.76 4.45
N HIS A 333 4.70 14.71 5.75
CA HIS A 333 5.94 14.09 6.25
C HIS A 333 6.10 12.61 5.85
N LEU A 334 4.99 11.86 5.65
CA LEU A 334 5.06 10.47 5.17
C LEU A 334 5.60 10.38 3.75
N LEU A 335 5.17 11.30 2.88
CA LEU A 335 5.70 11.43 1.53
C LEU A 335 7.17 11.83 1.54
N ALA A 336 7.54 12.80 2.37
CA ALA A 336 8.94 13.22 2.54
C ALA A 336 9.85 12.05 2.95
N ARG A 337 9.40 11.19 3.87
CA ARG A 337 10.13 9.98 4.27
C ARG A 337 10.29 8.97 3.13
N ALA A 338 9.25 8.74 2.35
CA ALA A 338 9.34 7.85 1.20
C ALA A 338 10.38 8.34 0.19
N ILE A 339 10.41 9.65 -0.07
CA ILE A 339 11.38 10.29 -0.95
C ILE A 339 12.80 10.21 -0.37
N GLN A 340 12.98 10.41 0.93
CA GLN A 340 14.26 10.21 1.61
C GLN A 340 14.78 8.78 1.42
N ALA A 341 13.93 7.79 1.60
CA ALA A 341 14.28 6.38 1.43
C ALA A 341 14.66 6.07 -0.03
N GLN A 342 13.88 6.56 -0.99
CA GLN A 342 14.09 6.30 -2.42
C GLN A 342 15.40 6.89 -2.94
N PHE A 343 15.70 8.14 -2.59
CA PHE A 343 16.86 8.86 -3.14
C PHE A 343 18.07 8.87 -2.21
N GLN A 344 17.96 8.28 -1.02
CA GLN A 344 19.00 8.30 0.02
C GLN A 344 19.51 9.74 0.27
N LYS A 345 18.60 10.72 0.26
CA LYS A 345 18.87 12.13 0.49
C LYS A 345 17.95 12.68 1.58
N VAL A 346 18.48 13.57 2.38
CA VAL A 346 17.67 14.27 3.38
C VAL A 346 16.64 15.14 2.67
N VAL A 347 15.37 15.08 3.08
CA VAL A 347 14.33 16.01 2.62
C VAL A 347 14.16 17.10 3.66
N VAL A 348 14.33 18.36 3.25
CA VAL A 348 14.11 19.53 4.08
C VAL A 348 13.00 20.39 3.50
N THR A 349 12.03 20.75 4.32
CA THR A 349 10.91 21.59 3.91
C THR A 349 11.12 23.02 4.42
N LYS A 350 10.94 24.02 3.56
CA LYS A 350 10.74 25.39 4.04
C LYS A 350 9.40 25.43 4.77
N LYS A 351 9.42 26.02 5.97
CA LYS A 351 8.24 26.05 6.83
C LYS A 351 7.05 26.72 6.14
N ASP A 352 5.97 25.96 5.98
CA ASP A 352 4.68 26.44 5.50
C ASP A 352 3.56 25.64 6.16
N ASN A 353 2.61 26.29 6.79
CA ASN A 353 1.56 25.66 7.57
C ASN A 353 0.64 24.74 6.73
N ILE A 354 0.55 24.97 5.42
CA ILE A 354 -0.24 24.09 4.52
C ILE A 354 0.32 22.65 4.46
N LEU A 355 1.62 22.46 4.77
CA LEU A 355 2.23 21.13 4.81
C LEU A 355 1.88 20.33 6.08
N ASP A 356 1.26 20.99 7.07
CA ASP A 356 0.74 20.35 8.28
C ASP A 356 -0.65 19.73 8.03
N ASP A 357 -1.34 20.15 6.97
CA ASP A 357 -2.64 19.63 6.59
C ASP A 357 -2.51 18.21 6.00
N LYS A 358 -3.62 17.47 6.04
CA LYS A 358 -3.73 16.20 5.29
C LYS A 358 -3.95 16.49 3.81
N MET A 359 -3.32 15.71 2.96
CA MET A 359 -3.40 15.90 1.51
C MET A 359 -3.30 14.58 0.74
N SER A 360 -3.69 14.64 -0.53
CA SER A 360 -3.58 13.52 -1.47
C SER A 360 -2.63 13.90 -2.60
N LEU A 361 -1.43 13.30 -2.61
CA LEU A 361 -0.37 13.57 -3.57
C LEU A 361 0.21 12.27 -4.10
N THR A 362 0.53 12.25 -5.40
CA THR A 362 1.25 11.15 -6.04
C THR A 362 2.46 11.70 -6.79
N ILE A 363 3.65 11.29 -6.37
CA ILE A 363 4.93 11.74 -6.91
C ILE A 363 5.58 10.58 -7.64
N LYS A 364 6.01 10.80 -8.88
CA LYS A 364 6.84 9.84 -9.61
C LYS A 364 8.27 9.92 -9.09
N VAL A 365 8.84 8.80 -8.64
CA VAL A 365 10.13 8.75 -7.93
C VAL A 365 11.13 7.80 -8.57
N ASP A 366 10.92 7.39 -9.82
CA ASP A 366 11.84 6.56 -10.61
C ASP A 366 13.19 7.25 -10.89
N ASN A 367 13.20 8.60 -10.95
CA ASN A 367 14.39 9.43 -11.00
C ASN A 367 14.14 10.83 -10.42
N ILE A 368 15.23 11.56 -10.16
CA ILE A 368 15.16 12.90 -9.53
C ILE A 368 14.41 13.92 -10.38
N GLN A 369 14.56 13.88 -11.72
CA GLN A 369 13.86 14.85 -12.58
C GLN A 369 12.37 14.64 -12.56
N ASN A 370 11.91 13.39 -12.67
CA ASN A 370 10.48 13.07 -12.59
C ASN A 370 9.86 13.44 -11.23
N MET A 371 10.64 13.30 -10.15
CA MET A 371 10.24 13.77 -8.82
C MET A 371 10.05 15.30 -8.79
N ILE A 372 11.02 16.06 -9.32
CA ILE A 372 10.95 17.53 -9.40
C ILE A 372 9.72 17.97 -10.20
N ASP A 373 9.51 17.36 -11.38
CA ASP A 373 8.39 17.69 -12.26
C ASP A 373 7.04 17.35 -11.60
N SER A 374 6.98 16.23 -10.88
CA SER A 374 5.79 15.86 -10.13
C SER A 374 5.46 16.88 -9.03
N PHE A 375 6.44 17.34 -8.25
CA PHE A 375 6.22 18.36 -7.24
C PHE A 375 5.79 19.70 -7.83
N ASN A 376 6.40 20.10 -8.94
CA ASN A 376 6.03 21.35 -9.63
C ASN A 376 4.53 21.36 -10.02
N ALA A 377 3.97 20.21 -10.43
CA ALA A 377 2.55 20.09 -10.77
C ALA A 377 1.61 20.33 -9.56
N TYR A 378 2.12 20.19 -8.33
CA TYR A 378 1.41 20.48 -7.09
C TYR A 378 1.70 21.87 -6.51
N GLY A 379 2.48 22.69 -7.21
CA GLY A 379 2.89 24.01 -6.70
C GLY A 379 3.99 23.95 -5.63
N ILE A 380 4.76 22.86 -5.61
CA ILE A 380 5.89 22.66 -4.73
C ILE A 380 7.17 22.65 -5.59
N LYS A 381 8.11 23.55 -5.30
CA LYS A 381 9.42 23.55 -5.93
C LYS A 381 10.37 22.61 -5.17
N ALA A 382 10.94 21.66 -5.87
CA ALA A 382 11.99 20.77 -5.37
C ALA A 382 13.35 21.19 -5.92
N THR A 383 14.36 21.32 -5.07
CA THR A 383 15.74 21.69 -5.46
C THR A 383 16.77 20.83 -4.73
N LEU A 384 17.81 20.44 -5.45
CA LEU A 384 18.96 19.77 -4.84
C LEU A 384 19.88 20.82 -4.20
N VAL A 385 20.22 20.64 -2.94
CA VAL A 385 21.07 21.56 -2.17
C VAL A 385 22.05 20.78 -1.30
N LYS A 386 23.12 21.44 -0.87
CA LYS A 386 23.94 20.97 0.24
C LYS A 386 23.52 21.72 1.51
N GLN A 387 23.17 20.98 2.56
CA GLN A 387 22.71 21.57 3.80
C GLN A 387 23.36 20.90 5.02
N LYS A 388 23.65 21.67 6.04
CA LYS A 388 24.03 21.14 7.35
C LYS A 388 22.80 20.53 8.01
N VAL A 389 22.90 19.24 8.35
CA VAL A 389 21.85 18.47 9.01
C VAL A 389 22.46 17.66 10.15
N PRO A 390 21.69 17.35 11.20
CA PRO A 390 22.18 16.51 12.29
C PRO A 390 22.45 15.09 11.78
N VAL A 391 23.58 14.51 12.14
CA VAL A 391 23.96 13.12 11.90
C VAL A 391 24.10 12.42 13.24
N TYR A 392 23.51 11.27 13.37
CA TYR A 392 23.44 10.45 14.57
C TYR A 392 24.44 9.32 14.44
N ARG A 393 25.54 9.39 15.18
CA ARG A 393 26.60 8.36 15.19
C ARG A 393 26.43 7.47 16.41
N PHE A 394 26.13 6.22 16.19
CA PHE A 394 26.00 5.21 17.22
C PHE A 394 27.35 4.56 17.51
N THR A 395 27.63 4.37 18.76
CA THR A 395 28.87 3.74 19.29
C THR A 395 28.51 2.76 20.38
N GLU A 396 29.37 1.78 20.63
CA GLU A 396 29.19 0.86 21.74
C GLU A 396 29.35 1.60 23.07
N LYS A 397 28.47 1.26 24.04
CA LYS A 397 28.63 1.74 25.41
C LYS A 397 29.92 1.15 26.00
N ARG A 398 30.69 1.98 26.67
CA ARG A 398 31.91 1.59 27.39
C ARG A 398 31.58 0.86 28.70
#